data_21f882bd8fa5e098f4aa805fbcff3ddf
#
_entry.id   21f882bd8fa5e098f4aa805fbcff3ddf
#
_cell.length_a   1.000
_cell.length_b   1.000
_cell.length_c   1.000
_cell.angle_alpha   90.00
_cell.angle_beta   90.00
_cell.angle_gamma   90.00
#
_symmetry.space_group_name_H-M   'P 1'
#
loop_
_entity.id
_entity.type
_entity.pdbx_description
1 polymer ?
#
loop_
_entity_poly.entity_id
_entity_poly.type
_entity_poly.pdbx_seq_one_letter_code
_entity_poly.pdbx_strand_id
1 'polypeptide(L)'
;LFFRGCMQPIFSRWTKNKQVGIWLTAIIFSAIHVQFFGFVPRMLLGALFGYLLLWSNKLWLPILAHFINNATLVITTYIYQRKGFSIDQINQLEKEGTWPMVYLFSFVALVMLMYHFYKQTSSRHQLM
;
A
#
# COMPACT_ATOMS: atom_id res chain seq x y z
N LEU A 1 0.36 4.28 11.06
CA LEU A 1 -0.07 3.76 12.38
C LEU A 1 -1.59 3.85 12.54
N PHE A 2 -2.18 5.03 12.44
CA PHE A 2 -3.60 5.27 12.72
C PHE A 2 -4.56 4.33 11.94
N PHE A 3 -4.45 4.27 10.62
CA PHE A 3 -5.35 3.45 9.80
C PHE A 3 -5.25 1.95 10.12
N ARG A 4 -4.05 1.43 10.35
CA ARG A 4 -3.82 0.00 10.57
C ARG A 4 -3.89 -0.41 12.03
N GLY A 5 -3.45 0.48 12.93
CA GLY A 5 -3.45 0.22 14.37
C GLY A 5 -4.78 0.50 15.05
N CYS A 6 -5.56 1.47 14.54
CA CYS A 6 -6.83 1.89 15.15
C CYS A 6 -8.03 1.59 14.26
N MET A 7 -8.12 2.20 13.09
CA MET A 7 -9.35 2.13 12.27
C MET A 7 -9.66 0.72 11.78
N GLN A 8 -8.69 0.00 11.25
CA GLN A 8 -8.92 -1.35 10.74
C GLN A 8 -9.43 -2.32 11.81
N PRO A 9 -8.86 -2.39 13.04
CA PRO A 9 -9.41 -3.21 14.11
C PRO A 9 -10.82 -2.79 14.54
N ILE A 10 -11.10 -1.48 14.62
CA ILE A 10 -12.42 -0.95 14.98
C ILE A 10 -13.47 -1.41 13.96
N PHE A 11 -13.25 -1.18 12.68
CA PHE A 11 -14.18 -1.60 11.62
C PHE A 11 -14.32 -3.13 11.54
N SER A 12 -13.23 -3.87 11.75
CA SER A 12 -13.27 -5.33 11.76
C SER A 12 -14.12 -5.87 12.92
N ARG A 13 -14.07 -5.23 14.09
CA ARG A 13 -14.91 -5.58 15.25
C ARG A 13 -16.35 -5.16 15.04
N TRP A 14 -16.58 -3.95 14.55
CA TRP A 14 -17.91 -3.41 14.31
C TRP A 14 -18.69 -4.21 13.27
N THR A 15 -18.07 -4.57 12.17
CA THR A 15 -18.69 -5.36 11.09
C THR A 15 -18.63 -6.86 11.33
N LYS A 16 -17.92 -7.32 12.38
CA LYS A 16 -17.60 -8.73 12.64
C LYS A 16 -16.94 -9.44 11.45
N ASN A 17 -16.34 -8.66 10.55
CA ASN A 17 -15.70 -9.16 9.33
C ASN A 17 -14.39 -8.44 9.08
N LYS A 18 -13.28 -9.18 9.11
CA LYS A 18 -11.92 -8.64 8.90
C LYS A 18 -11.75 -8.08 7.48
N GLN A 19 -12.37 -8.69 6.48
CA GLN A 19 -12.29 -8.25 5.08
C GLN A 19 -12.95 -6.87 4.92
N VAL A 20 -14.17 -6.72 5.46
CA VAL A 20 -14.89 -5.44 5.43
C VAL A 20 -14.09 -4.36 6.15
N GLY A 21 -13.48 -4.67 7.29
CA GLY A 21 -12.61 -3.72 8.02
C GLY A 21 -11.42 -3.24 7.20
N ILE A 22 -10.78 -4.14 6.44
CA ILE A 22 -9.66 -3.81 5.54
C ILE A 22 -10.11 -2.85 4.44
N TRP A 23 -11.19 -3.20 3.73
CA TRP A 23 -11.67 -2.42 2.60
C TRP A 23 -12.21 -1.06 3.00
N LEU A 24 -13.00 -0.96 4.06
CA LEU A 24 -13.48 0.33 4.59
C LEU A 24 -12.30 1.24 4.96
N THR A 25 -11.31 0.70 5.64
CA THR A 25 -10.11 1.47 6.00
C THR A 25 -9.32 1.91 4.78
N ALA A 26 -9.24 1.09 3.73
CA ALA A 26 -8.55 1.40 2.49
C ALA A 26 -9.27 2.50 1.69
N ILE A 27 -10.59 2.47 1.65
CA ILE A 27 -11.42 3.49 1.00
C ILE A 27 -11.23 4.84 1.71
N ILE A 28 -11.35 4.88 3.04
CA ILE A 28 -11.17 6.10 3.83
C ILE A 28 -9.74 6.64 3.68
N PHE A 29 -8.74 5.75 3.72
CA PHE A 29 -7.34 6.11 3.49
C PHE A 29 -7.13 6.79 2.14
N SER A 30 -7.72 6.25 1.09
CA SER A 30 -7.63 6.84 -0.25
C SER A 30 -8.42 8.15 -0.38
N ALA A 31 -9.61 8.24 0.23
CA ALA A 31 -10.48 9.41 0.17
C ALA A 31 -9.84 10.66 0.81
N ILE A 32 -9.14 10.50 1.94
CA ILE A 32 -8.48 11.61 2.64
C ILE A 32 -7.38 12.28 1.79
N HIS A 33 -6.82 11.59 0.80
CA HIS A 33 -5.81 12.17 -0.08
C HIS A 33 -6.38 13.11 -1.16
N VAL A 34 -7.71 13.19 -1.31
CA VAL A 34 -8.44 14.13 -2.19
C VAL A 34 -7.90 14.18 -3.63
N GLN A 35 -7.37 13.07 -4.14
CA GLN A 35 -6.83 12.97 -5.51
C GLN A 35 -7.62 11.92 -6.29
N PHE A 36 -8.49 12.39 -7.19
CA PHE A 36 -9.41 11.52 -7.93
C PHE A 36 -8.68 10.47 -8.79
N PHE A 37 -7.69 10.87 -9.59
CA PHE A 37 -6.96 9.96 -10.48
C PHE A 37 -6.09 8.93 -9.75
N GLY A 38 -5.67 9.20 -8.51
CA GLY A 38 -4.91 8.27 -7.68
C GLY A 38 -5.77 7.46 -6.71
N PHE A 39 -7.09 7.60 -6.72
CA PHE A 39 -7.98 6.99 -5.73
C PHE A 39 -7.90 5.46 -5.75
N VAL A 40 -8.13 4.84 -6.91
CA VAL A 40 -8.18 3.37 -7.04
C VAL A 40 -6.81 2.72 -6.75
N PRO A 41 -5.69 3.15 -7.35
CA PRO A 41 -4.36 2.60 -7.02
C PRO A 41 -4.03 2.72 -5.53
N ARG A 42 -4.35 3.86 -4.90
CA ARG A 42 -4.07 4.12 -3.49
C ARG A 42 -4.96 3.28 -2.56
N MET A 43 -6.23 3.09 -2.94
CA MET A 43 -7.16 2.21 -2.24
C MET A 43 -6.65 0.75 -2.28
N LEU A 44 -6.23 0.27 -3.46
CA LEU A 44 -5.67 -1.07 -3.61
C LEU A 44 -4.39 -1.25 -2.77
N LEU A 45 -3.48 -0.27 -2.82
CA LEU A 45 -2.27 -0.27 -1.98
C LEU A 45 -2.64 -0.27 -0.48
N GLY A 46 -3.62 0.51 -0.12
CA GLY A 46 -4.20 0.49 1.22
C GLY A 46 -4.73 -0.90 1.60
N ALA A 47 -5.53 -1.54 0.77
CA ALA A 47 -6.03 -2.89 1.02
C ALA A 47 -4.87 -3.90 1.19
N LEU A 48 -3.86 -3.85 0.32
CA LEU A 48 -2.66 -4.69 0.41
C LEU A 48 -1.96 -4.56 1.77
N PHE A 49 -1.76 -3.34 2.28
CA PHE A 49 -1.20 -3.13 3.62
C PHE A 49 -2.10 -3.70 4.72
N GLY A 50 -3.43 -3.68 4.53
CA GLY A 50 -4.37 -4.31 5.44
C GLY A 50 -4.26 -5.82 5.49
N TYR A 51 -4.12 -6.46 4.34
CA TYR A 51 -3.88 -7.89 4.24
C TYR A 51 -2.51 -8.29 4.79
N LEU A 52 -1.47 -7.47 4.53
CA LEU A 52 -0.15 -7.70 5.08
C LEU A 52 -0.18 -7.72 6.63
N LEU A 53 -0.94 -6.82 7.24
CA LEU A 53 -1.17 -6.85 8.69
C LEU A 53 -1.94 -8.10 9.13
N LEU A 54 -3.01 -8.46 8.40
CA LEU A 54 -3.85 -9.60 8.74
C LEU A 54 -3.06 -10.92 8.75
N TRP A 55 -2.19 -11.12 7.77
CA TRP A 55 -1.43 -12.37 7.62
C TRP A 55 -0.16 -12.41 8.46
N SER A 56 0.52 -11.28 8.62
CA SER A 56 1.75 -11.22 9.39
C SER A 56 1.53 -11.08 10.90
N ASN A 57 0.37 -10.54 11.32
CA ASN A 57 0.09 -10.08 12.69
C ASN A 57 1.14 -9.10 13.24
N LYS A 58 1.91 -8.45 12.36
CA LYS A 58 3.00 -7.54 12.71
C LYS A 58 2.76 -6.16 12.12
N LEU A 59 2.44 -5.19 12.95
CA LEU A 59 2.11 -3.81 12.53
C LEU A 59 3.29 -3.10 11.85
N TRP A 60 4.54 -3.43 12.18
CA TRP A 60 5.71 -2.81 11.60
C TRP A 60 5.88 -3.10 10.09
N LEU A 61 5.38 -4.26 9.60
CA LEU A 61 5.50 -4.65 8.19
C LEU A 61 4.74 -3.71 7.24
N PRO A 62 3.44 -3.42 7.43
CA PRO A 62 2.76 -2.43 6.61
C PRO A 62 3.33 -1.01 6.78
N ILE A 63 3.90 -0.68 7.94
CA ILE A 63 4.58 0.60 8.15
C ILE A 63 5.84 0.68 7.28
N LEU A 64 6.66 -0.36 7.30
CA LEU A 64 7.88 -0.43 6.49
C LEU A 64 7.54 -0.43 4.99
N ALA A 65 6.55 -1.20 4.57
CA ALA A 65 6.10 -1.24 3.18
C ALA A 65 5.62 0.14 2.70
N HIS A 66 4.85 0.84 3.51
CA HIS A 66 4.42 2.21 3.22
C HIS A 66 5.59 3.20 3.17
N PHE A 67 6.54 3.09 4.10
CA PHE A 67 7.75 3.90 4.09
C PHE A 67 8.59 3.67 2.81
N ILE A 68 8.83 2.42 2.43
CA ILE A 68 9.58 2.09 1.21
C ILE A 68 8.88 2.66 -0.02
N ASN A 69 7.57 2.49 -0.13
CA ASN A 69 6.79 3.04 -1.24
C ASN A 69 6.95 4.56 -1.36
N ASN A 70 6.81 5.29 -0.26
CA ASN A 70 6.95 6.74 -0.26
C ASN A 70 8.41 7.18 -0.49
N ALA A 71 9.38 6.51 0.12
CA ALA A 71 10.80 6.78 -0.09
C ALA A 71 11.21 6.60 -1.55
N THR A 72 10.72 5.54 -2.20
CA THR A 72 10.96 5.30 -3.63
C THR A 72 10.45 6.46 -4.48
N LEU A 73 9.24 6.96 -4.21
CA LEU A 73 8.68 8.10 -4.92
C LEU A 73 9.55 9.35 -4.73
N VAL A 74 9.92 9.68 -3.50
CA VAL A 74 10.74 10.87 -3.19
C VAL A 74 12.12 10.77 -3.84
N ILE A 75 12.78 9.62 -3.73
CA ILE A 75 14.11 9.41 -4.32
C ILE A 75 14.05 9.52 -5.85
N THR A 76 13.03 8.92 -6.46
CA THR A 76 12.87 8.98 -7.93
C THR A 76 12.63 10.41 -8.37
N THR A 77 11.75 11.16 -7.72
CA THR A 77 11.50 12.58 -8.01
C THR A 77 12.78 13.40 -7.86
N TYR A 78 13.56 13.18 -6.80
CA TYR A 78 14.83 13.85 -6.57
C TYR A 78 15.85 13.58 -7.70
N ILE A 79 15.97 12.32 -8.15
CA ILE A 79 16.88 11.95 -9.24
C ILE A 79 16.47 12.65 -10.54
N TYR A 80 15.18 12.71 -10.88
CA TYR A 80 14.69 13.40 -12.07
C TYR A 80 14.95 14.91 -12.00
N GLN A 81 14.73 15.54 -10.86
CA GLN A 81 15.05 16.96 -10.66
C GLN A 81 16.56 17.23 -10.84
N ARG A 82 17.41 16.34 -10.33
CA ARG A 82 18.87 16.43 -10.54
C ARG A 82 19.28 16.32 -12.03
N LYS A 83 18.50 15.61 -12.84
CA LYS A 83 18.70 15.51 -14.30
C LYS A 83 18.14 16.71 -15.07
N GLY A 84 17.63 17.75 -14.38
CA GLY A 84 17.13 18.98 -14.99
C GLY A 84 15.65 18.96 -15.38
N PHE A 85 14.90 17.94 -14.98
CA PHE A 85 13.44 17.93 -15.19
C PHE A 85 12.75 18.86 -14.18
N SER A 86 11.84 19.72 -14.69
CA SER A 86 10.99 20.53 -13.81
C SER A 86 9.92 19.65 -13.13
N ILE A 87 9.36 20.14 -12.01
CA ILE A 87 8.27 19.43 -11.29
C ILE A 87 7.07 19.20 -12.23
N ASP A 88 6.76 20.16 -13.10
CA ASP A 88 5.64 20.04 -14.05
C ASP A 88 5.90 18.96 -15.10
N GLN A 89 7.11 18.82 -15.59
CA GLN A 89 7.50 17.74 -16.49
C GLN A 89 7.43 16.38 -15.80
N ILE A 90 7.84 16.28 -14.54
CA ILE A 90 7.73 15.06 -13.75
C ILE A 90 6.26 14.66 -13.56
N ASN A 91 5.40 15.63 -13.25
CA ASN A 91 3.96 15.40 -13.12
C ASN A 91 3.30 15.00 -14.45
N GLN A 92 3.79 15.50 -15.58
CA GLN A 92 3.33 15.08 -16.91
C GLN A 92 3.76 13.65 -17.22
N LEU A 93 5.01 13.28 -16.95
CA LEU A 93 5.50 11.90 -17.08
C LEU A 93 4.69 10.93 -16.22
N GLU A 94 4.26 11.36 -15.03
CA GLU A 94 3.36 10.59 -14.17
C GLU A 94 1.99 10.35 -14.84
N LYS A 95 1.44 11.36 -15.50
CA LYS A 95 0.16 11.26 -16.22
C LYS A 95 0.27 10.44 -17.50
N GLU A 96 1.37 10.55 -18.24
CA GLU A 96 1.59 9.87 -19.52
C GLU A 96 2.01 8.40 -19.39
N GLY A 97 2.10 7.89 -18.17
CA GLY A 97 2.26 6.47 -17.92
C GLY A 97 3.68 5.93 -18.00
N THR A 98 4.69 6.77 -17.96
CA THR A 98 6.11 6.34 -17.89
C THR A 98 6.49 5.81 -16.49
N TRP A 99 5.68 6.11 -15.48
CA TRP A 99 5.82 5.65 -14.10
C TRP A 99 5.19 4.29 -13.77
N PRO A 100 4.36 3.65 -14.63
CA PRO A 100 3.80 2.34 -14.32
C PRO A 100 4.86 1.31 -13.98
N MET A 101 6.06 1.40 -14.54
CA MET A 101 7.13 0.44 -14.24
C MET A 101 7.60 0.51 -12.78
N VAL A 102 7.72 1.72 -12.20
CA VAL A 102 8.13 1.88 -10.78
C VAL A 102 7.03 1.39 -9.86
N TYR A 103 5.77 1.74 -10.17
CA TYR A 103 4.61 1.24 -9.43
C TYR A 103 4.43 -0.28 -9.62
N LEU A 104 4.68 -0.80 -10.81
CA LEU A 104 4.62 -2.23 -11.10
C LEU A 104 5.67 -3.00 -10.29
N PHE A 105 6.92 -2.51 -10.21
CA PHE A 105 7.97 -3.12 -9.39
C PHE A 105 7.61 -3.12 -7.91
N SER A 106 7.13 -2.01 -7.37
CA SER A 106 6.66 -1.92 -5.99
C SER A 106 5.49 -2.84 -5.74
N PHE A 107 4.54 -2.92 -6.68
CA PHE A 107 3.38 -3.79 -6.60
C PHE A 107 3.77 -5.27 -6.65
N VAL A 108 4.66 -5.67 -7.57
CA VAL A 108 5.15 -7.05 -7.68
C VAL A 108 5.91 -7.46 -6.42
N ALA A 109 6.81 -6.60 -5.91
CA ALA A 109 7.54 -6.87 -4.67
C ALA A 109 6.57 -7.04 -3.48
N LEU A 110 5.53 -6.24 -3.41
CA LEU A 110 4.50 -6.28 -2.37
C LEU A 110 3.66 -7.57 -2.47
N VAL A 111 3.28 -7.96 -3.69
CA VAL A 111 2.55 -9.22 -3.95
C VAL A 111 3.41 -10.44 -3.59
N MET A 112 4.70 -10.43 -3.92
CA MET A 112 5.62 -11.50 -3.54
C MET A 112 5.76 -11.63 -2.01
N LEU A 113 5.87 -10.50 -1.31
CA LEU A 113 5.91 -10.45 0.15
C LEU A 113 4.61 -11.00 0.76
N MET A 114 3.47 -10.61 0.20
CA MET A 114 2.15 -11.10 0.61
C MET A 114 2.02 -12.61 0.39
N TYR A 115 2.43 -13.11 -0.76
CA TYR A 115 2.40 -14.54 -1.07
C TYR A 115 3.28 -15.34 -0.11
N HIS A 116 4.46 -14.83 0.20
CA HIS A 116 5.37 -15.45 1.17
C HIS A 116 4.73 -15.57 2.56
N PHE A 117 4.12 -14.50 3.07
CA PHE A 117 3.45 -14.50 4.37
C PHE A 117 2.16 -15.32 4.37
N TYR A 118 1.39 -15.29 3.30
CA TYR A 118 0.22 -16.15 3.15
C TYR A 118 0.60 -17.63 3.26
N LYS A 119 1.65 -18.05 2.54
CA LYS A 119 2.14 -19.43 2.59
C LYS A 119 2.61 -19.84 3.98
N GLN A 120 3.33 -18.97 4.69
CA GLN A 120 3.76 -19.24 6.08
C GLN A 120 2.59 -19.39 7.04
N THR A 121 1.55 -18.57 6.90
CA THR A 121 0.37 -18.63 7.75
C THR A 121 -0.46 -19.88 7.48
N SER A 122 -0.61 -20.25 6.21
CA SER A 122 -1.31 -21.48 5.79
C SER A 122 -0.64 -22.75 6.33
N SER A 123 0.69 -22.79 6.29
CA SER A 123 1.47 -23.93 6.80
C SER A 123 1.34 -24.10 8.33
N ARG A 124 1.17 -23.02 9.07
CA ARG A 124 0.95 -23.09 10.53
C ARG A 124 -0.42 -23.63 10.91
N HIS A 125 -1.43 -23.40 10.10
CA HIS A 125 -2.78 -23.94 10.33
C HIS A 125 -2.90 -25.45 10.03
N GLN A 126 -1.98 -26.01 9.24
CA GLN A 126 -1.98 -27.45 8.93
C GLN A 126 -1.23 -28.29 9.99
N LEU A 127 -0.46 -27.63 10.87
CA LEU A 127 0.32 -28.28 11.94
C LEU A 127 -0.36 -28.22 13.33
N MET A 128 -1.54 -27.63 13.43
CA MET A 128 -2.40 -27.63 14.62
C MET A 128 -3.64 -28.48 14.40
#